data_9ad676b314398a57e2c048297cd9aaf1
#
_entry.id   9ad676b314398a57e2c048297cd9aaf1
#
_cell.length_a   1.000
_cell.length_b   1.000
_cell.length_c   1.000
_cell.angle_alpha   90.00
_cell.angle_beta   90.00
_cell.angle_gamma   90.00
#
_symmetry.space_group_name_H-M   'P 1'
#
loop_
_entity.id
_entity.type
_entity.pdbx_description
1 polymer ?
#
loop_
_entity_poly.entity_id
_entity_poly.type
_entity_poly.pdbx_seq_one_letter_code
_entity_poly.pdbx_strand_id
1 'polypeptide(L)'
;MYCCATKQLVDQTRDKADELGLAAATYHSGQWDDQEVYQKGQAPVITTYAALLNGRSIFRTENVEGLILDDAHTAHDAVRSAFTLTVDRRDHENLYNAITAQVRTYFESVDREFVFDAVREHRDLSTVLMVPMFEALRHVDEYRDILLKAGVENARNMLFSWSHIASKLDRCVVLFDHQRIEFTPLLPPIQQIPSFRDGVRRIYLSATLEVNDEFIRTFGRIPEIIIAPGGRAGDGERLMLFPPKGSNEEDARQWADNTTNGLKAAIMVPTWHTAEHWRASADLFSSDDGHERVQQFASSSDERLVFVARYDGIDLPDDSCRVMVVDGLPSGLGLLDRFFEQHLERLGISSLKIASRFLQLLGRTSRGMSDYGVVLLTGSRLLNWILSPSTRALLPGLVQRQLTLGERLGALKDFTSKELIESCLRQTPQWSDVYQRGIRETPVTERTPPQVDREMALALAERQAADSYWEGNYEKGVQSLSQVLEDAFAAERSLGAWFLHWIAFGYQVLGDMEAAKKHYNDAAAVKRELGRIPEYSSPQASDQRASSSQSSIMAGLLQKPRNSKDSPGSGKRCNTASRQRRVGWKT
;
A
#
# COMPACT_ATOMS: atom_id res chain seq x y z
N MET A 1 -14.92 -11.63 14.48
CA MET A 1 -15.05 -10.56 13.47
C MET A 1 -14.51 -11.08 12.15
N TYR A 2 -15.18 -10.80 11.04
CA TYR A 2 -14.78 -11.17 9.68
C TYR A 2 -14.56 -9.88 8.87
N CYS A 3 -13.38 -9.72 8.27
CA CYS A 3 -13.01 -8.49 7.57
C CYS A 3 -12.80 -8.74 6.09
N CYS A 4 -13.50 -7.97 5.26
CA CYS A 4 -13.44 -7.99 3.80
C CYS A 4 -12.70 -6.76 3.25
N ALA A 5 -12.19 -6.85 2.02
CA ALA A 5 -11.53 -5.75 1.35
C ALA A 5 -12.49 -4.61 0.95
N THR A 6 -13.71 -4.96 0.51
CA THR A 6 -14.70 -4.02 -0.03
C THR A 6 -16.06 -4.19 0.61
N LYS A 7 -16.92 -3.16 0.47
CA LYS A 7 -18.32 -3.21 0.92
C LYS A 7 -19.11 -4.31 0.20
N GLN A 8 -18.91 -4.44 -1.10
CA GLN A 8 -19.56 -5.48 -1.90
C GLN A 8 -19.25 -6.88 -1.37
N LEU A 9 -18.00 -7.15 -0.96
CA LEU A 9 -17.63 -8.41 -0.34
C LEU A 9 -18.28 -8.61 1.03
N VAL A 10 -18.56 -7.54 1.79
CA VAL A 10 -19.35 -7.65 3.03
C VAL A 10 -20.74 -8.17 2.72
N ASP A 11 -21.42 -7.57 1.73
CA ASP A 11 -22.79 -7.95 1.35
C ASP A 11 -22.81 -9.40 0.82
N GLN A 12 -21.91 -9.76 -0.10
CA GLN A 12 -21.78 -11.12 -0.62
C GLN A 12 -21.49 -12.16 0.47
N THR A 13 -20.65 -11.81 1.44
CA THR A 13 -20.32 -12.71 2.56
C THR A 13 -21.52 -12.88 3.48
N ARG A 14 -22.33 -11.82 3.68
CA ARG A 14 -23.58 -11.89 4.44
C ARG A 14 -24.58 -12.80 3.74
N ASP A 15 -24.81 -12.59 2.45
CA ASP A 15 -25.72 -13.44 1.66
C ASP A 15 -25.31 -14.92 1.76
N LYS A 16 -23.99 -15.18 1.67
CA LYS A 16 -23.47 -16.54 1.79
C LYS A 16 -23.63 -17.14 3.18
N ALA A 17 -23.49 -16.33 4.22
CA ALA A 17 -23.77 -16.76 5.60
C ALA A 17 -25.24 -17.12 5.77
N ASP A 18 -26.17 -16.32 5.23
CA ASP A 18 -27.60 -16.56 5.28
C ASP A 18 -27.99 -17.83 4.51
N GLU A 19 -27.41 -18.09 3.33
CA GLU A 19 -27.60 -19.34 2.58
C GLU A 19 -27.16 -20.58 3.39
N LEU A 20 -26.13 -20.43 4.23
CA LEU A 20 -25.63 -21.49 5.10
C LEU A 20 -26.35 -21.58 6.44
N GLY A 21 -27.33 -20.71 6.70
CA GLY A 21 -28.06 -20.63 7.97
C GLY A 21 -27.21 -20.09 9.14
N LEU A 22 -26.15 -19.32 8.85
CA LEU A 22 -25.27 -18.72 9.83
C LEU A 22 -25.70 -17.27 10.11
N ALA A 23 -26.03 -16.97 11.36
CA ALA A 23 -26.33 -15.60 11.76
C ALA A 23 -25.05 -14.76 11.73
N ALA A 24 -25.11 -13.56 11.14
CA ALA A 24 -24.03 -12.59 11.11
C ALA A 24 -24.59 -11.17 11.15
N ALA A 25 -23.97 -10.26 11.87
CA ALA A 25 -24.22 -8.82 11.76
C ALA A 25 -23.32 -8.21 10.68
N THR A 26 -23.69 -7.07 10.10
CA THR A 26 -22.82 -6.32 9.21
C THR A 26 -22.60 -4.89 9.69
N TYR A 27 -21.40 -4.35 9.39
CA TYR A 27 -21.09 -2.96 9.62
C TYR A 27 -20.19 -2.40 8.51
N HIS A 28 -20.68 -1.42 7.78
CA HIS A 28 -19.88 -0.61 6.84
C HIS A 28 -20.50 0.77 6.63
N SER A 29 -19.71 1.75 6.21
CA SER A 29 -20.18 3.13 5.92
C SER A 29 -20.89 3.83 7.09
N GLY A 30 -20.63 3.42 8.33
CA GLY A 30 -21.28 3.96 9.53
C GLY A 30 -22.66 3.34 9.83
N GLN A 31 -23.07 2.31 9.11
CA GLN A 31 -24.39 1.66 9.27
C GLN A 31 -24.23 0.23 9.77
N TRP A 32 -25.11 -0.14 10.69
CA TRP A 32 -25.26 -1.49 11.20
C TRP A 32 -26.49 -2.19 10.57
N ASP A 33 -26.33 -3.49 10.38
CA ASP A 33 -27.41 -4.41 10.26
C ASP A 33 -27.25 -5.49 11.33
N ASP A 34 -28.34 -5.81 12.07
CA ASP A 34 -28.35 -6.76 13.19
C ASP A 34 -27.36 -6.43 14.35
N GLN A 35 -27.15 -5.15 14.66
CA GLN A 35 -26.24 -4.71 15.72
C GLN A 35 -26.48 -5.40 17.07
N GLU A 36 -27.76 -5.62 17.46
CA GLU A 36 -28.08 -6.24 18.75
C GLU A 36 -27.58 -7.68 18.88
N VAL A 37 -27.62 -8.44 17.78
CA VAL A 37 -27.19 -9.84 17.74
C VAL A 37 -25.68 -9.92 17.98
N TYR A 38 -24.92 -8.99 17.38
CA TYR A 38 -23.48 -8.85 17.61
C TYR A 38 -23.18 -8.43 19.06
N GLN A 39 -23.84 -7.39 19.59
CA GLN A 39 -23.62 -6.90 20.94
C GLN A 39 -23.94 -7.93 22.02
N LYS A 40 -24.87 -8.84 21.78
CA LYS A 40 -25.20 -9.97 22.64
C LYS A 40 -24.21 -11.14 22.52
N GLY A 41 -23.20 -11.04 21.63
CA GLY A 41 -22.24 -12.12 21.36
C GLY A 41 -22.87 -13.36 20.69
N GLN A 42 -24.00 -13.20 20.00
CA GLN A 42 -24.75 -14.30 19.39
C GLN A 42 -24.31 -14.55 17.93
N ALA A 43 -23.68 -13.57 17.30
CA ALA A 43 -23.18 -13.68 15.94
C ALA A 43 -21.90 -12.86 15.72
N PRO A 44 -21.01 -13.26 14.80
CA PRO A 44 -19.90 -12.44 14.35
C PRO A 44 -20.39 -11.19 13.61
N VAL A 45 -19.52 -10.17 13.52
CA VAL A 45 -19.72 -9.05 12.60
C VAL A 45 -18.87 -9.24 11.36
N ILE A 46 -19.45 -8.98 10.19
CA ILE A 46 -18.77 -8.88 8.89
C ILE A 46 -18.57 -7.38 8.61
N THR A 47 -17.35 -6.96 8.34
CA THR A 47 -17.02 -5.54 8.15
C THR A 47 -15.90 -5.36 7.12
N THR A 48 -15.52 -4.11 6.84
CA THR A 48 -14.40 -3.82 5.94
C THR A 48 -13.11 -3.54 6.71
N TYR A 49 -11.94 -3.75 6.06
CA TYR A 49 -10.66 -3.29 6.58
C TYR A 49 -10.68 -1.80 6.94
N ALA A 50 -11.27 -0.97 6.08
CA ALA A 50 -11.36 0.47 6.32
C ALA A 50 -12.16 0.81 7.59
N ALA A 51 -13.23 0.07 7.89
CA ALA A 51 -14.02 0.28 9.10
C ALA A 51 -13.28 -0.19 10.36
N LEU A 52 -12.54 -1.30 10.27
CA LEU A 52 -11.75 -1.82 11.38
C LEU A 52 -10.56 -0.93 11.70
N LEU A 53 -9.81 -0.52 10.67
CA LEU A 53 -8.48 0.07 10.81
C LEU A 53 -8.47 1.58 10.99
N ASN A 54 -9.57 2.31 10.72
CA ASN A 54 -9.55 3.78 10.82
C ASN A 54 -9.36 4.26 12.28
N GLY A 55 -8.73 5.44 12.42
CA GLY A 55 -8.38 5.99 13.72
C GLY A 55 -9.56 6.36 14.63
N ARG A 56 -10.79 6.35 14.12
CA ARG A 56 -12.05 6.55 14.85
C ARG A 56 -12.98 5.35 14.75
N SER A 57 -12.42 4.16 14.49
CA SER A 57 -13.19 2.93 14.40
C SER A 57 -14.01 2.71 15.68
N ILE A 58 -15.26 2.28 15.52
CA ILE A 58 -16.12 1.85 16.63
C ILE A 58 -15.57 0.62 17.33
N PHE A 59 -14.75 -0.19 16.64
CA PHE A 59 -14.13 -1.41 17.17
C PHE A 59 -12.87 -1.15 18.02
N ARG A 60 -12.48 0.11 18.25
CA ARG A 60 -11.28 0.45 19.06
C ARG A 60 -11.40 0.09 20.53
N THR A 61 -12.60 -0.02 21.07
CA THR A 61 -12.87 -0.33 22.47
C THR A 61 -13.38 -1.74 22.67
N GLU A 62 -13.56 -2.51 21.61
CA GLU A 62 -14.14 -3.84 21.69
C GLU A 62 -13.08 -4.91 21.89
N ASN A 63 -13.41 -5.88 22.73
CA ASN A 63 -12.62 -7.10 22.88
C ASN A 63 -13.04 -8.10 21.82
N VAL A 64 -12.19 -8.30 20.83
CA VAL A 64 -12.39 -9.27 19.76
C VAL A 64 -11.62 -10.53 20.11
N GLU A 65 -12.30 -11.67 20.24
CA GLU A 65 -11.65 -12.96 20.52
C GLU A 65 -10.98 -13.58 19.31
N GLY A 66 -11.54 -13.32 18.12
CA GLY A 66 -11.05 -13.85 16.86
C GLY A 66 -11.28 -12.90 15.70
N LEU A 67 -10.29 -12.82 14.82
CA LEU A 67 -10.29 -12.00 13.62
C LEU A 67 -10.01 -12.88 12.40
N ILE A 68 -10.92 -12.89 11.44
CA ILE A 68 -10.75 -13.51 10.13
C ILE A 68 -10.51 -12.40 9.11
N LEU A 69 -9.42 -12.49 8.39
CA LEU A 69 -8.97 -11.53 7.39
C LEU A 69 -9.12 -12.17 6.02
N ASP A 70 -10.18 -11.81 5.32
CA ASP A 70 -10.48 -12.31 3.98
C ASP A 70 -9.70 -11.52 2.93
N ASP A 71 -9.22 -12.20 1.90
CA ASP A 71 -8.29 -11.60 0.94
C ASP A 71 -7.14 -10.85 1.66
N ALA A 72 -6.50 -11.52 2.62
CA ALA A 72 -5.51 -10.91 3.53
C ALA A 72 -4.32 -10.26 2.81
N HIS A 73 -4.08 -10.60 1.55
CA HIS A 73 -3.09 -9.95 0.70
C HIS A 73 -3.43 -8.46 0.43
N THR A 74 -4.72 -8.08 0.42
CA THR A 74 -5.15 -6.68 0.23
C THR A 74 -5.01 -5.86 1.51
N ALA A 75 -4.90 -6.52 2.66
CA ALA A 75 -4.78 -5.86 3.95
C ALA A 75 -3.50 -5.02 4.08
N HIS A 76 -2.42 -5.35 3.35
CA HIS A 76 -1.19 -4.55 3.35
C HIS A 76 -1.45 -3.08 3.02
N ASP A 77 -2.17 -2.84 1.92
CA ASP A 77 -2.48 -1.48 1.47
C ASP A 77 -3.49 -0.80 2.40
N ALA A 78 -4.49 -1.54 2.89
CA ALA A 78 -5.47 -1.02 3.84
C ALA A 78 -4.82 -0.61 5.17
N VAL A 79 -3.90 -1.42 5.70
CA VAL A 79 -3.14 -1.12 6.91
C VAL A 79 -2.25 0.11 6.70
N ARG A 80 -1.49 0.17 5.62
CA ARG A 80 -0.64 1.32 5.31
C ARG A 80 -1.46 2.59 5.18
N SER A 81 -2.52 2.57 4.39
CA SER A 81 -3.40 3.72 4.14
C SER A 81 -4.05 4.24 5.42
N ALA A 82 -4.47 3.37 6.33
CA ALA A 82 -5.09 3.78 7.60
C ALA A 82 -4.17 4.65 8.47
N PHE A 83 -2.86 4.41 8.41
CA PHE A 83 -1.85 5.16 9.17
C PHE A 83 -1.15 6.26 8.36
N THR A 84 -1.51 6.46 7.10
CA THR A 84 -0.90 7.48 6.23
C THR A 84 -1.83 8.68 6.08
N LEU A 85 -1.38 9.84 6.56
CA LEU A 85 -2.06 11.12 6.31
C LEU A 85 -1.65 11.63 4.93
N THR A 86 -2.63 11.79 4.05
CA THR A 86 -2.40 12.31 2.69
C THR A 86 -3.01 13.70 2.55
N VAL A 87 -2.21 14.65 2.10
CA VAL A 87 -2.62 15.99 1.70
C VAL A 87 -2.61 16.06 0.17
N ASP A 88 -3.78 15.93 -0.46
CA ASP A 88 -3.93 16.07 -1.91
C ASP A 88 -3.86 17.54 -2.29
N ARG A 89 -3.01 17.89 -3.23
CA ARG A 89 -2.78 19.28 -3.66
C ARG A 89 -4.00 19.87 -4.35
N ARG A 90 -4.77 19.07 -5.09
CA ARG A 90 -5.98 19.57 -5.78
C ARG A 90 -7.02 20.08 -4.80
N ASP A 91 -7.16 19.41 -3.65
CA ASP A 91 -8.12 19.77 -2.63
C ASP A 91 -7.57 20.80 -1.65
N HIS A 92 -6.24 20.81 -1.44
CA HIS A 92 -5.56 21.57 -0.37
C HIS A 92 -4.25 22.21 -0.85
N GLU A 93 -4.26 22.97 -1.94
CA GLU A 93 -3.05 23.56 -2.53
C GLU A 93 -2.28 24.46 -1.57
N ASN A 94 -2.99 25.31 -0.82
CA ASN A 94 -2.36 26.20 0.17
C ASN A 94 -1.66 25.42 1.27
N LEU A 95 -2.25 24.29 1.71
CA LEU A 95 -1.69 23.40 2.71
C LEU A 95 -0.44 22.69 2.17
N TYR A 96 -0.53 22.17 0.95
CA TYR A 96 0.61 21.57 0.25
C TYR A 96 1.79 22.54 0.16
N ASN A 97 1.54 23.78 -0.27
CA ASN A 97 2.55 24.81 -0.42
C ASN A 97 3.16 25.22 0.94
N ALA A 98 2.33 25.36 1.98
CA ALA A 98 2.80 25.71 3.32
C ALA A 98 3.72 24.65 3.92
N ILE A 99 3.40 23.36 3.77
CA ILE A 99 4.22 22.25 4.27
C ILE A 99 5.53 22.14 3.49
N THR A 100 5.49 22.14 2.15
CA THR A 100 6.71 22.01 1.34
C THR A 100 7.65 23.21 1.46
N ALA A 101 7.13 24.41 1.74
CA ALA A 101 7.94 25.60 1.95
C ALA A 101 8.92 25.45 3.16
N GLN A 102 8.54 24.68 4.20
CA GLN A 102 9.36 24.48 5.39
C GLN A 102 10.71 23.84 5.08
N VAL A 103 10.79 23.00 4.06
CA VAL A 103 11.98 22.20 3.73
C VAL A 103 12.78 22.73 2.54
N ARG A 104 12.37 23.85 1.94
CA ARG A 104 13.05 24.44 0.78
C ARG A 104 14.54 24.69 1.06
N THR A 105 14.84 25.35 2.19
CA THR A 105 16.22 25.69 2.60
C THR A 105 17.08 24.44 2.76
N TYR A 106 16.52 23.33 3.21
CA TYR A 106 17.23 22.06 3.25
C TYR A 106 17.66 21.61 1.85
N PHE A 107 16.72 21.56 0.89
CA PHE A 107 17.03 21.13 -0.48
C PHE A 107 18.05 22.06 -1.17
N GLU A 108 18.00 23.37 -0.90
CA GLU A 108 19.01 24.33 -1.33
C GLU A 108 20.39 24.01 -0.72
N SER A 109 20.47 23.69 0.57
CA SER A 109 21.73 23.41 1.28
C SER A 109 22.44 22.12 0.84
N VAL A 110 21.74 21.23 0.14
CA VAL A 110 22.29 19.95 -0.37
C VAL A 110 22.33 19.88 -1.91
N ASP A 111 22.23 21.02 -2.58
CA ASP A 111 22.29 21.19 -4.05
C ASP A 111 21.20 20.34 -4.77
N ARG A 112 19.97 20.35 -4.23
CA ARG A 112 18.79 19.65 -4.80
C ARG A 112 17.59 20.58 -5.04
N GLU A 113 17.78 21.88 -4.99
CA GLU A 113 16.72 22.88 -5.22
C GLU A 113 16.07 22.74 -6.60
N PHE A 114 16.86 22.39 -7.62
CA PHE A 114 16.34 22.22 -8.97
C PHE A 114 15.29 21.09 -9.06
N VAL A 115 15.58 19.95 -8.42
CA VAL A 115 14.64 18.81 -8.38
C VAL A 115 13.42 19.15 -7.53
N PHE A 116 13.64 19.81 -6.39
CA PHE A 116 12.57 20.28 -5.51
C PHE A 116 11.61 21.22 -6.24
N ASP A 117 12.14 22.24 -6.95
CA ASP A 117 11.34 23.18 -7.72
C ASP A 117 10.66 22.50 -8.92
N ALA A 118 11.33 21.58 -9.61
CA ALA A 118 10.73 20.83 -10.72
C ALA A 118 9.49 20.05 -10.30
N VAL A 119 9.52 19.40 -9.14
CA VAL A 119 8.37 18.67 -8.58
C VAL A 119 7.26 19.66 -8.19
N ARG A 120 7.58 20.74 -7.48
CA ARG A 120 6.59 21.72 -7.02
C ARG A 120 5.93 22.50 -8.16
N GLU A 121 6.65 22.77 -9.24
CA GLU A 121 6.17 23.52 -10.39
C GLU A 121 5.55 22.64 -11.49
N HIS A 122 5.31 21.36 -11.21
CA HIS A 122 4.75 20.40 -12.18
C HIS A 122 5.63 20.19 -13.43
N ARG A 123 6.93 20.48 -13.36
CA ARG A 123 7.89 20.17 -14.42
C ARG A 123 8.38 18.72 -14.37
N ASP A 124 8.37 18.13 -13.17
CA ASP A 124 8.61 16.70 -12.96
C ASP A 124 7.36 16.08 -12.31
N LEU A 125 6.68 15.20 -13.07
CA LEU A 125 5.44 14.54 -12.67
C LEU A 125 5.68 13.14 -12.11
N SER A 126 6.91 12.68 -12.08
CA SER A 126 7.26 11.31 -11.72
C SER A 126 7.98 11.18 -10.39
N THR A 127 8.87 12.10 -10.05
CA THR A 127 9.77 12.00 -8.92
C THR A 127 9.04 12.14 -7.58
N VAL A 128 9.37 11.24 -6.65
CA VAL A 128 9.01 11.34 -5.24
C VAL A 128 10.20 11.84 -4.44
N LEU A 129 9.99 12.86 -3.63
CA LEU A 129 10.99 13.39 -2.70
C LEU A 129 10.65 12.97 -1.27
N MET A 130 11.66 12.52 -0.53
CA MET A 130 11.57 12.29 0.90
C MET A 130 12.26 13.44 1.63
N VAL A 131 11.58 13.98 2.65
CA VAL A 131 12.21 14.84 3.64
C VAL A 131 12.99 13.93 4.58
N PRO A 132 14.34 14.08 4.71
CA PRO A 132 15.11 13.25 5.62
C PRO A 132 14.57 13.33 7.05
N MET A 133 14.62 12.24 7.80
CA MET A 133 13.97 12.17 9.12
C MET A 133 14.50 13.23 10.10
N PHE A 134 15.79 13.58 10.02
CA PHE A 134 16.34 14.67 10.84
C PHE A 134 15.76 16.05 10.51
N GLU A 135 15.43 16.29 9.26
CA GLU A 135 14.85 17.56 8.82
C GLU A 135 13.33 17.59 9.11
N ALA A 136 12.64 16.47 8.89
CA ALA A 136 11.24 16.34 9.27
C ALA A 136 11.01 16.56 10.77
N LEU A 137 11.92 16.03 11.61
CA LEU A 137 11.86 16.21 13.07
C LEU A 137 12.02 17.68 13.49
N ARG A 138 12.84 18.46 12.76
CA ARG A 138 13.02 19.90 13.03
C ARG A 138 11.74 20.70 12.83
N HIS A 139 10.90 20.28 11.89
CA HIS A 139 9.68 20.98 11.47
C HIS A 139 8.40 20.34 12.01
N VAL A 140 8.49 19.39 12.94
CA VAL A 140 7.32 18.63 13.40
C VAL A 140 6.25 19.52 14.04
N ASP A 141 6.65 20.53 14.81
CA ASP A 141 5.71 21.44 15.47
C ASP A 141 5.07 22.39 14.45
N GLU A 142 5.86 22.91 13.50
CA GLU A 142 5.36 23.70 12.38
C GLU A 142 4.37 22.91 11.53
N TYR A 143 4.68 21.65 11.19
CA TYR A 143 3.75 20.78 10.47
C TYR A 143 2.45 20.57 11.22
N ARG A 144 2.53 20.30 12.53
CA ARG A 144 1.36 20.12 13.39
C ARG A 144 0.48 21.38 13.39
N ASP A 145 1.09 22.55 13.56
CA ASP A 145 0.38 23.83 13.57
C ASP A 145 -0.27 24.15 12.23
N ILE A 146 0.42 23.90 11.12
CA ILE A 146 -0.10 24.09 9.76
C ILE A 146 -1.31 23.18 9.52
N LEU A 147 -1.21 21.87 9.87
CA LEU A 147 -2.26 20.89 9.71
C LEU A 147 -3.50 21.23 10.57
N LEU A 148 -3.30 21.62 11.83
CA LEU A 148 -4.39 22.01 12.73
C LEU A 148 -5.10 23.28 12.25
N LYS A 149 -4.35 24.32 11.80
CA LYS A 149 -4.93 25.54 11.23
C LYS A 149 -5.73 25.27 9.95
N ALA A 150 -5.33 24.26 9.18
CA ALA A 150 -6.08 23.80 8.01
C ALA A 150 -7.33 22.96 8.35
N GLY A 151 -7.56 22.66 9.63
CA GLY A 151 -8.74 21.91 10.08
C GLY A 151 -8.68 20.42 9.79
N VAL A 152 -7.48 19.82 9.80
CA VAL A 152 -7.28 18.37 9.58
C VAL A 152 -8.20 17.47 10.41
N GLU A 153 -8.55 17.91 11.62
CA GLU A 153 -9.43 17.18 12.54
C GLU A 153 -10.89 17.09 12.10
N ASN A 154 -11.28 17.88 11.10
CA ASN A 154 -12.64 17.95 10.56
C ASN A 154 -12.70 17.56 9.07
N ALA A 155 -11.56 17.45 8.41
CA ALA A 155 -11.47 17.07 7.01
C ALA A 155 -11.63 15.55 6.86
N ARG A 156 -12.76 15.11 6.30
CA ARG A 156 -13.15 13.68 6.24
C ARG A 156 -12.07 12.77 5.63
N ASN A 157 -11.36 13.25 4.63
CA ASN A 157 -10.28 12.51 3.95
C ASN A 157 -8.99 12.40 4.80
N MET A 158 -8.78 13.27 5.79
CA MET A 158 -7.58 13.30 6.63
C MET A 158 -7.83 12.85 8.08
N LEU A 159 -9.05 13.05 8.57
CA LEU A 159 -9.46 12.85 9.96
C LEU A 159 -9.09 11.47 10.54
N PHE A 160 -9.31 10.41 9.77
CA PHE A 160 -9.14 9.05 10.26
C PHE A 160 -7.66 8.69 10.46
N SER A 161 -6.81 9.02 9.51
CA SER A 161 -5.36 8.81 9.63
C SER A 161 -4.72 9.78 10.62
N TRP A 162 -5.17 11.05 10.65
CA TRP A 162 -4.75 12.02 11.67
C TRP A 162 -4.96 11.49 13.08
N SER A 163 -6.11 10.87 13.35
CA SER A 163 -6.42 10.29 14.68
C SER A 163 -5.43 9.20 15.12
N HIS A 164 -4.69 8.58 14.20
CA HIS A 164 -3.63 7.64 14.52
C HIS A 164 -2.28 8.31 14.77
N ILE A 165 -1.91 9.31 13.96
CA ILE A 165 -0.55 9.84 13.92
C ILE A 165 -0.37 11.20 14.62
N ALA A 166 -1.44 11.91 14.97
CA ALA A 166 -1.39 13.26 15.51
C ALA A 166 -0.39 13.46 16.66
N SER A 167 -0.35 12.52 17.61
CA SER A 167 0.57 12.55 18.76
C SER A 167 1.96 11.97 18.47
N LYS A 168 2.17 11.45 17.27
CA LYS A 168 3.36 10.70 16.84
C LYS A 168 3.91 11.20 15.50
N LEU A 169 3.59 12.44 15.12
CA LEU A 169 4.00 13.03 13.85
C LEU A 169 5.54 13.06 13.70
N ASP A 170 6.24 13.19 14.83
CA ASP A 170 7.70 13.10 14.96
C ASP A 170 8.30 11.74 14.55
N ARG A 171 7.48 10.71 14.40
CA ARG A 171 7.85 9.32 14.06
C ARG A 171 7.40 8.92 12.66
N CYS A 172 6.92 9.90 11.89
CA CYS A 172 6.48 9.71 10.52
C CYS A 172 7.55 10.16 9.53
N VAL A 173 7.66 9.42 8.43
CA VAL A 173 8.37 9.86 7.23
C VAL A 173 7.49 10.83 6.47
N VAL A 174 8.08 11.90 5.95
CA VAL A 174 7.38 12.90 5.14
C VAL A 174 7.87 12.77 3.70
N LEU A 175 6.93 12.50 2.79
CA LEU A 175 7.22 12.39 1.36
C LEU A 175 6.27 13.28 0.57
N PHE A 176 6.71 13.74 -0.59
CA PHE A 176 5.85 14.48 -1.49
C PHE A 176 6.22 14.25 -2.96
N ASP A 177 5.22 14.35 -3.82
CA ASP A 177 5.37 14.48 -5.26
C ASP A 177 4.61 15.74 -5.73
N HIS A 178 4.45 15.92 -7.02
CA HIS A 178 3.74 17.07 -7.59
C HIS A 178 2.25 17.14 -7.22
N GLN A 179 1.65 16.03 -6.76
CA GLN A 179 0.20 15.93 -6.48
C GLN A 179 -0.13 15.93 -5.00
N ARG A 180 0.73 15.38 -4.12
CA ARG A 180 0.38 15.16 -2.73
C ARG A 180 1.59 15.11 -1.79
N ILE A 181 1.30 15.23 -0.51
CA ILE A 181 2.22 14.97 0.59
C ILE A 181 1.67 13.79 1.40
N GLU A 182 2.54 12.90 1.86
CA GLU A 182 2.21 11.82 2.77
C GLU A 182 3.05 11.91 4.05
N PHE A 183 2.37 11.84 5.21
CA PHE A 183 2.98 11.58 6.51
C PHE A 183 2.65 10.14 6.87
N THR A 184 3.64 9.27 6.92
CA THR A 184 3.45 7.84 7.12
C THR A 184 4.46 7.29 8.11
N PRO A 185 4.08 6.40 9.06
CA PRO A 185 5.06 5.72 9.90
C PRO A 185 5.97 4.83 9.06
N LEU A 186 7.17 4.57 9.57
CA LEU A 186 8.14 3.67 8.94
C LEU A 186 7.51 2.31 8.58
N LEU A 187 6.88 1.67 9.55
CA LEU A 187 5.93 0.57 9.36
C LEU A 187 4.66 0.89 10.16
N PRO A 188 3.46 0.56 9.63
CA PRO A 188 2.22 0.81 10.33
C PRO A 188 2.18 0.11 11.71
N PRO A 189 1.93 0.81 12.82
CA PRO A 189 1.93 0.23 14.17
C PRO A 189 0.65 -0.57 14.42
N ILE A 190 0.49 -1.68 13.74
CA ILE A 190 -0.73 -2.50 13.70
C ILE A 190 -1.15 -2.98 15.10
N GLN A 191 -0.19 -3.19 16.01
CA GLN A 191 -0.44 -3.61 17.39
C GLN A 191 -1.23 -2.57 18.22
N GLN A 192 -1.34 -1.33 17.74
CA GLN A 192 -2.22 -0.33 18.36
C GLN A 192 -3.70 -0.60 18.12
N ILE A 193 -4.04 -1.36 17.10
CA ILE A 193 -5.41 -1.78 16.84
C ILE A 193 -5.73 -2.94 17.77
N PRO A 194 -6.76 -2.85 18.65
CA PRO A 194 -7.04 -3.87 19.67
C PRO A 194 -7.17 -5.29 19.12
N SER A 195 -7.80 -5.45 17.95
CA SER A 195 -7.97 -6.74 17.28
C SER A 195 -6.66 -7.37 16.77
N PHE A 196 -5.56 -6.61 16.76
CA PHE A 196 -4.23 -7.11 16.36
C PHE A 196 -3.27 -7.26 17.52
N ARG A 197 -3.72 -7.05 18.76
CA ARG A 197 -2.90 -7.29 19.96
C ARG A 197 -2.64 -8.78 20.18
N ASP A 198 -1.63 -9.07 20.96
CA ASP A 198 -1.36 -10.45 21.40
C ASP A 198 -2.55 -11.01 22.17
N GLY A 199 -2.79 -12.31 22.00
CA GLY A 199 -3.94 -13.01 22.57
C GLY A 199 -5.18 -13.07 21.68
N VAL A 200 -5.31 -12.23 20.66
CA VAL A 200 -6.38 -12.35 19.66
C VAL A 200 -6.02 -13.41 18.62
N ARG A 201 -6.89 -14.42 18.47
CA ARG A 201 -6.74 -15.43 17.42
C ARG A 201 -6.96 -14.79 16.05
N ARG A 202 -6.04 -15.02 15.11
CA ARG A 202 -6.12 -14.46 13.74
C ARG A 202 -6.06 -15.57 12.70
N ILE A 203 -6.94 -15.48 11.71
CA ILE A 203 -6.99 -16.37 10.54
C ILE A 203 -6.85 -15.48 9.31
N TYR A 204 -5.88 -15.77 8.49
CA TYR A 204 -5.61 -15.07 7.24
C TYR A 204 -6.02 -15.97 6.08
N LEU A 205 -6.96 -15.52 5.26
CA LEU A 205 -7.47 -16.24 4.10
C LEU A 205 -7.00 -15.52 2.83
N SER A 206 -6.37 -16.23 1.93
CA SER A 206 -6.02 -15.69 0.62
C SER A 206 -5.59 -16.80 -0.34
N ALA A 207 -5.89 -16.62 -1.61
CA ALA A 207 -5.42 -17.49 -2.68
C ALA A 207 -3.92 -17.29 -3.01
N THR A 208 -3.36 -16.11 -2.71
CA THR A 208 -2.01 -15.69 -3.12
C THR A 208 -1.10 -15.27 -1.96
N LEU A 209 -1.58 -15.38 -0.72
CA LEU A 209 -0.80 -14.98 0.45
C LEU A 209 0.32 -15.98 0.70
N GLU A 210 1.54 -15.50 0.69
CA GLU A 210 2.71 -16.20 1.18
C GLU A 210 3.13 -15.61 2.53
N VAL A 211 3.57 -16.44 3.45
CA VAL A 211 4.24 -15.99 4.67
C VAL A 211 5.67 -15.62 4.29
N ASN A 212 5.87 -14.35 4.08
CA ASN A 212 7.13 -13.76 3.66
C ASN A 212 7.46 -12.53 4.52
N ASP A 213 8.52 -11.84 4.17
CA ASP A 213 8.98 -10.63 4.82
C ASP A 213 7.93 -9.50 4.82
N GLU A 214 7.14 -9.34 3.75
CA GLU A 214 6.06 -8.34 3.68
C GLU A 214 4.91 -8.67 4.63
N PHE A 215 4.57 -9.96 4.78
CA PHE A 215 3.59 -10.40 5.78
C PHE A 215 4.03 -9.99 7.20
N ILE A 216 5.30 -10.21 7.52
CA ILE A 216 5.88 -9.84 8.82
C ILE A 216 5.83 -8.32 9.03
N ARG A 217 6.23 -7.53 8.01
CA ARG A 217 6.18 -6.06 8.09
C ARG A 217 4.77 -5.53 8.31
N THR A 218 3.76 -6.19 7.76
CA THR A 218 2.37 -5.76 7.89
C THR A 218 1.75 -6.19 9.20
N PHE A 219 1.84 -7.49 9.54
CA PHE A 219 1.08 -8.06 10.65
C PHE A 219 1.89 -8.28 11.94
N GLY A 220 3.20 -8.10 11.88
CA GLY A 220 4.08 -8.09 13.04
C GLY A 220 4.45 -9.46 13.60
N ARG A 221 3.98 -10.56 13.02
CA ARG A 221 4.30 -11.91 13.48
C ARG A 221 4.17 -12.98 12.39
N ILE A 222 4.81 -14.11 12.61
CA ILE A 222 4.69 -15.30 11.76
C ILE A 222 3.48 -16.12 12.24
N PRO A 223 2.61 -16.64 11.35
CA PRO A 223 1.54 -17.56 11.71
C PRO A 223 2.11 -18.88 12.27
N GLU A 224 1.47 -19.41 13.30
CA GLU A 224 1.86 -20.70 13.89
C GLU A 224 1.54 -21.89 13.00
N ILE A 225 0.43 -21.78 12.23
CA ILE A 225 -0.06 -22.83 11.35
C ILE A 225 -0.29 -22.25 9.96
N ILE A 226 0.27 -22.92 8.96
CA ILE A 226 0.06 -22.60 7.54
C ILE A 226 -0.63 -23.81 6.90
N ILE A 227 -1.81 -23.58 6.34
CA ILE A 227 -2.58 -24.58 5.60
C ILE A 227 -2.57 -24.19 4.13
N ALA A 228 -1.82 -24.93 3.33
CA ALA A 228 -1.81 -24.77 1.88
C ALA A 228 -2.47 -26.00 1.23
N PRO A 229 -3.44 -25.83 0.33
CA PRO A 229 -4.01 -26.96 -0.40
C PRO A 229 -2.93 -27.62 -1.27
N GLY A 230 -2.97 -28.95 -1.39
CA GLY A 230 -1.99 -29.73 -2.17
C GLY A 230 -2.09 -29.53 -3.69
N GLY A 231 -3.09 -28.81 -4.18
CA GLY A 231 -3.27 -28.38 -5.57
C GLY A 231 -3.28 -26.85 -5.64
N ARG A 232 -2.61 -26.28 -6.62
CA ARG A 232 -2.53 -24.82 -6.78
C ARG A 232 -3.85 -24.30 -7.34
N ALA A 233 -4.67 -23.71 -6.49
CA ALA A 233 -5.80 -22.90 -6.93
C ALA A 233 -5.26 -21.71 -7.75
N GLY A 234 -5.83 -21.46 -8.94
CA GLY A 234 -5.43 -20.33 -9.80
C GLY A 234 -4.40 -20.67 -10.89
N ASP A 235 -4.05 -21.93 -11.07
CA ASP A 235 -3.12 -22.41 -12.11
C ASP A 235 -3.80 -22.52 -13.50
N GLY A 236 -4.40 -21.41 -13.99
CA GLY A 236 -5.00 -21.35 -15.33
C GLY A 236 -3.94 -21.33 -16.45
N GLU A 237 -4.38 -21.75 -17.63
CA GLU A 237 -3.56 -21.68 -18.84
C GLU A 237 -3.45 -20.24 -19.34
N ARG A 238 -2.23 -19.72 -19.53
CA ARG A 238 -2.02 -18.34 -20.01
C ARG A 238 -0.99 -18.28 -21.11
N LEU A 239 -1.38 -17.66 -22.22
CA LEU A 239 -0.46 -17.19 -23.23
C LEU A 239 0.01 -15.78 -22.86
N MET A 240 1.27 -15.62 -22.49
CA MET A 240 1.87 -14.33 -22.17
C MET A 240 2.71 -13.84 -23.33
N LEU A 241 2.37 -12.70 -23.93
CA LEU A 241 3.06 -12.15 -25.10
C LEU A 241 3.81 -10.87 -24.76
N PHE A 242 4.93 -10.69 -25.42
CA PHE A 242 5.84 -9.56 -25.30
C PHE A 242 5.89 -8.78 -26.61
N PRO A 243 6.15 -7.45 -26.57
CA PRO A 243 6.37 -6.67 -27.78
C PRO A 243 7.63 -7.14 -28.52
N PRO A 244 7.78 -6.84 -29.81
CA PRO A 244 8.99 -7.14 -30.56
C PRO A 244 10.24 -6.60 -29.85
N LYS A 245 11.34 -7.35 -29.91
CA LYS A 245 12.61 -6.93 -29.29
C LYS A 245 13.08 -5.59 -29.84
N GLY A 246 13.45 -4.68 -28.93
CA GLY A 246 13.94 -3.34 -29.29
C GLY A 246 12.83 -2.31 -29.47
N SER A 247 11.55 -2.66 -29.25
CA SER A 247 10.46 -1.69 -29.20
C SER A 247 10.71 -0.68 -28.10
N ASN A 248 10.55 0.60 -28.41
CA ASN A 248 10.40 1.63 -27.38
C ASN A 248 9.01 1.52 -26.72
N GLU A 249 8.71 2.38 -25.77
CA GLU A 249 7.48 2.29 -24.98
C GLU A 249 6.22 2.56 -25.81
N GLU A 250 6.30 3.50 -26.77
CA GLU A 250 5.21 3.82 -27.68
C GLU A 250 4.97 2.69 -28.69
N ASP A 251 6.04 2.15 -29.28
CA ASP A 251 5.95 1.01 -30.21
C ASP A 251 5.34 -0.22 -29.51
N ALA A 252 5.70 -0.46 -28.25
CA ALA A 252 5.16 -1.56 -27.47
C ALA A 252 3.66 -1.40 -27.20
N ARG A 253 3.19 -0.19 -26.87
CA ARG A 253 1.76 0.11 -26.73
C ARG A 253 1.01 -0.03 -28.05
N GLN A 254 1.57 0.53 -29.12
CA GLN A 254 0.98 0.42 -30.46
C GLN A 254 0.88 -1.04 -30.91
N TRP A 255 1.88 -1.87 -30.59
CA TRP A 255 1.82 -3.31 -30.84
C TRP A 255 0.66 -3.96 -30.08
N ALA A 256 0.51 -3.67 -28.78
CA ALA A 256 -0.58 -4.24 -27.99
C ALA A 256 -1.95 -3.74 -28.47
N ASP A 257 -2.07 -2.47 -28.81
CA ASP A 257 -3.29 -1.86 -29.36
C ASP A 257 -3.72 -2.52 -30.66
N ASN A 258 -2.79 -2.65 -31.60
CA ASN A 258 -3.02 -3.32 -32.90
C ASN A 258 -3.36 -4.80 -32.73
N THR A 259 -2.72 -5.46 -31.77
CA THR A 259 -2.89 -6.90 -31.54
C THR A 259 -4.25 -7.20 -30.90
N THR A 260 -4.75 -6.32 -30.04
CA THR A 260 -6.06 -6.47 -29.37
C THR A 260 -7.23 -5.82 -30.12
N ASN A 261 -6.96 -5.15 -31.24
CA ASN A 261 -8.01 -4.51 -32.05
C ASN A 261 -9.00 -5.54 -32.58
N GLY A 262 -10.30 -5.31 -32.29
CA GLY A 262 -11.39 -6.22 -32.59
C GLY A 262 -11.56 -7.37 -31.58
N LEU A 263 -10.84 -7.33 -30.46
CA LEU A 263 -11.01 -8.26 -29.35
C LEU A 263 -11.53 -7.51 -28.13
N LYS A 264 -12.34 -8.18 -27.32
CA LYS A 264 -12.68 -7.74 -25.97
C LYS A 264 -11.44 -7.82 -25.09
N ALA A 265 -11.02 -6.71 -24.48
CA ALA A 265 -9.82 -6.68 -23.66
C ALA A 265 -9.92 -5.75 -22.43
N ALA A 266 -9.42 -6.23 -21.30
CA ALA A 266 -9.18 -5.42 -20.11
C ALA A 266 -7.76 -4.86 -20.17
N ILE A 267 -7.59 -3.54 -20.05
CA ILE A 267 -6.30 -2.86 -20.09
C ILE A 267 -5.98 -2.34 -18.70
N MET A 268 -4.98 -2.91 -18.06
CA MET A 268 -4.59 -2.60 -16.69
C MET A 268 -3.39 -1.66 -16.71
N VAL A 269 -3.55 -0.46 -16.13
CA VAL A 269 -2.51 0.58 -16.10
C VAL A 269 -2.26 1.09 -14.69
N PRO A 270 -1.02 1.51 -14.34
CA PRO A 270 -0.70 1.95 -12.98
C PRO A 270 -1.18 3.37 -12.66
N THR A 271 -1.34 4.24 -13.66
CA THR A 271 -1.64 5.67 -13.46
C THR A 271 -2.59 6.22 -14.51
N TRP A 272 -3.27 7.32 -14.17
CA TRP A 272 -4.09 8.08 -15.14
C TRP A 272 -3.26 8.60 -16.32
N HIS A 273 -1.99 8.95 -16.10
CA HIS A 273 -1.10 9.35 -17.19
C HIS A 273 -0.91 8.23 -18.22
N THR A 274 -0.71 6.99 -17.74
CA THR A 274 -0.62 5.82 -18.64
C THR A 274 -1.96 5.55 -19.34
N ALA A 275 -3.08 5.75 -18.64
CA ALA A 275 -4.42 5.56 -19.22
C ALA A 275 -4.72 6.49 -20.40
N GLU A 276 -4.20 7.73 -20.36
CA GLU A 276 -4.41 8.69 -21.45
C GLU A 276 -3.90 8.20 -22.81
N HIS A 277 -2.86 7.37 -22.84
CA HIS A 277 -2.36 6.76 -24.09
C HIS A 277 -3.37 5.81 -24.76
N TRP A 278 -4.31 5.28 -23.99
CA TRP A 278 -5.33 4.34 -24.47
C TRP A 278 -6.67 5.00 -24.82
N ARG A 279 -6.85 6.29 -24.50
CA ARG A 279 -8.12 7.01 -24.65
C ARG A 279 -8.67 7.02 -26.09
N ALA A 280 -7.78 6.97 -27.09
CA ALA A 280 -8.19 6.94 -28.50
C ALA A 280 -8.76 5.59 -28.95
N SER A 281 -8.49 4.51 -28.20
CA SER A 281 -8.76 3.14 -28.62
C SER A 281 -9.54 2.30 -27.61
N ALA A 282 -9.75 2.82 -26.39
CA ALA A 282 -10.45 2.12 -25.32
C ALA A 282 -11.17 3.11 -24.39
N ASP A 283 -12.27 2.67 -23.78
CA ASP A 283 -12.97 3.45 -22.77
C ASP A 283 -12.21 3.42 -21.44
N LEU A 284 -12.31 4.51 -20.67
CA LEU A 284 -11.70 4.59 -19.35
C LEU A 284 -12.72 4.29 -18.25
N PHE A 285 -12.40 3.36 -17.38
CA PHE A 285 -13.18 3.13 -16.16
C PHE A 285 -12.90 4.27 -15.16
N SER A 286 -13.93 5.06 -14.83
CA SER A 286 -13.82 6.20 -13.94
C SER A 286 -13.95 5.82 -12.47
N SER A 287 -13.64 6.74 -11.55
CA SER A 287 -13.86 6.56 -10.10
C SER A 287 -15.35 6.51 -9.75
N ASP A 288 -16.19 7.11 -10.57
CA ASP A 288 -17.64 7.19 -10.37
C ASP A 288 -18.39 5.98 -10.93
N ASP A 289 -17.71 5.19 -11.77
CA ASP A 289 -18.26 3.95 -12.33
C ASP A 289 -18.38 2.88 -11.24
N GLY A 290 -19.57 2.33 -11.11
CA GLY A 290 -19.90 1.27 -10.16
C GLY A 290 -19.72 -0.13 -10.74
N HIS A 291 -20.21 -1.11 -9.98
CA HIS A 291 -20.25 -2.52 -10.40
C HIS A 291 -21.00 -2.72 -11.72
N GLU A 292 -22.04 -1.92 -11.98
CA GLU A 292 -22.83 -1.98 -13.22
C GLU A 292 -21.97 -1.80 -14.48
N ARG A 293 -20.98 -0.90 -14.45
CA ARG A 293 -20.07 -0.69 -15.58
C ARG A 293 -19.20 -1.92 -15.86
N VAL A 294 -18.74 -2.60 -14.81
CA VAL A 294 -18.00 -3.87 -14.93
C VAL A 294 -18.90 -4.95 -15.51
N GLN A 295 -20.18 -5.03 -15.09
CA GLN A 295 -21.15 -5.99 -15.65
C GLN A 295 -21.48 -5.70 -17.12
N GLN A 296 -21.60 -4.43 -17.50
CA GLN A 296 -21.76 -4.03 -18.90
C GLN A 296 -20.57 -4.50 -19.74
N PHE A 297 -19.35 -4.22 -19.28
CA PHE A 297 -18.14 -4.73 -19.92
C PHE A 297 -18.14 -6.25 -19.99
N ALA A 298 -18.47 -6.95 -18.90
CA ALA A 298 -18.53 -8.41 -18.88
C ALA A 298 -19.53 -8.99 -19.89
N SER A 299 -20.59 -8.26 -20.22
CA SER A 299 -21.64 -8.67 -21.17
C SER A 299 -21.36 -8.22 -22.62
N SER A 300 -20.37 -7.35 -22.85
CA SER A 300 -20.00 -6.87 -24.18
C SER A 300 -19.28 -7.96 -24.99
N SER A 301 -19.19 -7.80 -26.31
CA SER A 301 -18.53 -8.76 -27.22
C SER A 301 -17.11 -8.36 -27.62
N ASP A 302 -16.85 -7.06 -27.74
CA ASP A 302 -15.63 -6.50 -28.38
C ASP A 302 -15.12 -5.23 -27.71
N GLU A 303 -15.66 -4.87 -26.56
CA GLU A 303 -15.30 -3.67 -25.82
C GLU A 303 -13.87 -3.75 -25.25
N ARG A 304 -13.17 -2.62 -25.26
CA ARG A 304 -11.89 -2.46 -24.56
C ARG A 304 -12.07 -1.44 -23.43
N LEU A 305 -11.70 -1.82 -22.20
CA LEU A 305 -11.88 -0.99 -21.02
C LEU A 305 -10.57 -0.88 -20.23
N VAL A 306 -10.18 0.36 -19.91
CA VAL A 306 -8.96 0.67 -19.16
C VAL A 306 -9.27 0.81 -17.68
N PHE A 307 -8.55 0.08 -16.85
CA PHE A 307 -8.63 0.11 -15.40
C PHE A 307 -7.37 0.73 -14.80
N VAL A 308 -7.51 1.83 -14.08
CA VAL A 308 -6.38 2.56 -13.47
C VAL A 308 -6.16 2.09 -12.04
N ALA A 309 -5.00 1.50 -11.76
CA ALA A 309 -4.58 1.03 -10.43
C ALA A 309 -5.61 0.14 -9.71
N ARG A 310 -6.46 -0.55 -10.48
CA ARG A 310 -7.49 -1.47 -9.95
C ARG A 310 -7.02 -2.91 -10.07
N TYR A 311 -6.05 -3.25 -9.26
CA TYR A 311 -5.52 -4.62 -9.20
C TYR A 311 -6.42 -5.54 -8.38
N ASP A 312 -7.24 -4.97 -7.47
CA ASP A 312 -8.18 -5.65 -6.60
C ASP A 312 -9.63 -5.22 -6.87
N GLY A 313 -10.59 -6.06 -6.49
CA GLY A 313 -12.01 -5.69 -6.50
C GLY A 313 -12.71 -5.70 -7.87
N ILE A 314 -12.04 -6.13 -8.94
CA ILE A 314 -12.65 -6.38 -10.26
C ILE A 314 -12.67 -7.88 -10.49
N ASP A 315 -13.80 -8.40 -10.88
CA ASP A 315 -13.99 -9.80 -11.21
C ASP A 315 -14.42 -9.96 -12.67
N LEU A 316 -13.62 -10.65 -13.47
CA LEU A 316 -13.84 -10.90 -14.89
C LEU A 316 -13.69 -12.40 -15.19
N PRO A 317 -14.55 -13.26 -14.59
CA PRO A 317 -14.40 -14.70 -14.71
C PRO A 317 -14.72 -15.20 -16.11
N ASP A 318 -14.06 -16.28 -16.50
CA ASP A 318 -14.33 -17.08 -17.70
C ASP A 318 -14.45 -16.22 -18.99
N ASP A 319 -15.57 -16.33 -19.70
CA ASP A 319 -15.82 -15.60 -20.95
C ASP A 319 -16.05 -14.10 -20.76
N SER A 320 -16.08 -13.60 -19.52
CA SER A 320 -16.21 -12.16 -19.25
C SER A 320 -15.03 -11.37 -19.79
N CYS A 321 -13.79 -11.92 -19.73
CA CYS A 321 -12.63 -11.33 -20.38
C CYS A 321 -11.48 -12.34 -20.51
N ARG A 322 -11.19 -12.77 -21.74
CA ARG A 322 -10.09 -13.69 -22.09
C ARG A 322 -8.78 -13.01 -22.46
N VAL A 323 -8.81 -11.70 -22.70
CA VAL A 323 -7.63 -10.95 -23.12
C VAL A 323 -7.37 -9.79 -22.18
N MET A 324 -6.16 -9.72 -21.66
CA MET A 324 -5.70 -8.63 -20.78
C MET A 324 -4.44 -7.98 -21.38
N VAL A 325 -4.36 -6.67 -21.30
CA VAL A 325 -3.12 -5.91 -21.51
C VAL A 325 -2.67 -5.38 -20.15
N VAL A 326 -1.42 -5.60 -19.79
CA VAL A 326 -0.79 -4.99 -18.61
C VAL A 326 0.24 -3.98 -19.11
N ASP A 327 -0.10 -2.70 -19.06
CA ASP A 327 0.77 -1.62 -19.52
C ASP A 327 1.38 -0.87 -18.31
N GLY A 328 2.53 -1.34 -17.90
CA GLY A 328 3.31 -0.79 -16.80
C GLY A 328 3.31 -1.65 -15.54
N LEU A 329 4.26 -1.34 -14.67
CA LEU A 329 4.48 -2.09 -13.45
C LEU A 329 3.32 -1.87 -12.46
N PRO A 330 2.69 -2.93 -11.91
CA PRO A 330 1.64 -2.81 -10.90
C PRO A 330 2.24 -2.36 -9.55
N SER A 331 2.74 -1.12 -9.51
CA SER A 331 3.44 -0.53 -8.37
C SER A 331 2.49 -0.06 -7.27
N GLY A 332 3.05 0.22 -6.08
CA GLY A 332 2.32 0.76 -4.94
C GLY A 332 1.74 2.14 -5.19
N LEU A 333 0.58 2.42 -4.60
CA LEU A 333 -0.05 3.73 -4.66
C LEU A 333 0.58 4.75 -3.70
N GLY A 334 1.23 4.28 -2.60
CA GLY A 334 1.86 5.13 -1.59
C GLY A 334 3.17 5.75 -2.06
N LEU A 335 3.45 6.98 -1.59
CA LEU A 335 4.71 7.66 -1.94
C LEU A 335 5.94 6.93 -1.39
N LEU A 336 5.84 6.27 -0.24
CA LEU A 336 6.95 5.52 0.32
C LEU A 336 7.33 4.31 -0.55
N ASP A 337 6.35 3.57 -1.08
CA ASP A 337 6.61 2.47 -2.00
C ASP A 337 7.26 2.97 -3.30
N ARG A 338 6.73 4.08 -3.86
CA ARG A 338 7.30 4.72 -5.04
C ARG A 338 8.72 5.26 -4.79
N PHE A 339 9.00 5.81 -3.61
CA PHE A 339 10.34 6.24 -3.22
C PHE A 339 11.32 5.06 -3.18
N PHE A 340 10.91 3.93 -2.61
CA PHE A 340 11.72 2.72 -2.60
C PHE A 340 12.03 2.21 -4.01
N GLU A 341 11.04 2.20 -4.90
CA GLU A 341 11.22 1.78 -6.28
C GLU A 341 12.14 2.72 -7.07
N GLN A 342 11.97 4.04 -6.88
CA GLN A 342 12.68 5.03 -7.69
C GLN A 342 14.13 5.25 -7.24
N HIS A 343 14.38 5.24 -5.94
CA HIS A 343 15.63 5.73 -5.38
C HIS A 343 16.43 4.67 -4.63
N LEU A 344 15.76 3.74 -3.98
CA LEU A 344 16.46 2.73 -3.23
C LEU A 344 16.65 1.42 -4.00
N GLU A 345 15.97 1.28 -5.14
CA GLU A 345 16.01 0.03 -5.93
C GLU A 345 15.78 -1.20 -5.04
N ARG A 346 14.97 -1.04 -3.99
CA ARG A 346 14.68 -2.10 -3.01
C ARG A 346 13.91 -3.21 -3.70
N LEU A 347 14.66 -4.10 -4.36
CA LEU A 347 14.12 -5.20 -5.13
C LEU A 347 13.35 -6.20 -4.24
N GLY A 348 13.72 -6.35 -2.97
CA GLY A 348 13.05 -7.26 -2.05
C GLY A 348 11.61 -6.85 -1.72
N ILE A 349 11.38 -5.74 -1.00
CA ILE A 349 10.06 -5.38 -0.47
C ILE A 349 9.08 -4.99 -1.57
N SER A 350 9.48 -4.05 -2.44
CA SER A 350 8.62 -3.61 -3.54
C SER A 350 8.36 -4.73 -4.53
N SER A 351 9.36 -5.57 -4.79
CA SER A 351 9.22 -6.66 -5.77
C SER A 351 8.27 -7.76 -5.33
N LEU A 352 8.18 -8.09 -4.04
CA LEU A 352 7.19 -9.05 -3.55
C LEU A 352 5.77 -8.51 -3.64
N LYS A 353 5.55 -7.23 -3.32
CA LYS A 353 4.27 -6.57 -3.55
C LYS A 353 3.88 -6.55 -5.03
N ILE A 354 4.84 -6.23 -5.89
CA ILE A 354 4.64 -6.24 -7.34
C ILE A 354 4.32 -7.66 -7.82
N ALA A 355 5.05 -8.68 -7.34
CA ALA A 355 4.79 -10.07 -7.66
C ALA A 355 3.37 -10.48 -7.24
N SER A 356 2.97 -10.16 -6.02
CA SER A 356 1.62 -10.43 -5.52
C SER A 356 0.55 -9.77 -6.39
N ARG A 357 0.68 -8.48 -6.70
CA ARG A 357 -0.27 -7.75 -7.55
C ARG A 357 -0.29 -8.28 -8.99
N PHE A 358 0.88 -8.63 -9.52
CA PHE A 358 0.95 -9.25 -10.85
C PHE A 358 0.23 -10.60 -10.89
N LEU A 359 0.38 -11.42 -9.84
CA LEU A 359 -0.37 -12.68 -9.72
C LEU A 359 -1.88 -12.46 -9.59
N GLN A 360 -2.30 -11.43 -8.88
CA GLN A 360 -3.71 -11.04 -8.78
C GLN A 360 -4.28 -10.63 -10.13
N LEU A 361 -3.53 -9.81 -10.90
CA LEU A 361 -3.91 -9.47 -12.27
C LEU A 361 -4.08 -10.72 -13.13
N LEU A 362 -3.12 -11.63 -13.10
CA LEU A 362 -3.21 -12.89 -13.85
C LEU A 362 -4.42 -13.72 -13.43
N GLY A 363 -4.78 -13.70 -12.16
CA GLY A 363 -5.97 -14.37 -11.63
C GLY A 363 -7.31 -13.76 -12.07
N ARG A 364 -7.31 -12.56 -12.70
CA ARG A 364 -8.55 -11.95 -13.22
C ARG A 364 -9.00 -12.55 -14.54
N THR A 365 -8.07 -13.06 -15.35
CA THR A 365 -8.35 -13.67 -16.66
C THR A 365 -8.40 -15.19 -16.64
N SER A 366 -7.84 -15.84 -15.61
CA SER A 366 -7.92 -17.30 -15.48
C SER A 366 -7.81 -17.72 -14.01
N ARG A 367 -8.81 -18.43 -13.50
CA ARG A 367 -8.97 -18.74 -12.08
C ARG A 367 -8.80 -20.20 -11.72
N GLY A 368 -8.90 -21.09 -12.64
CA GLY A 368 -8.85 -22.53 -12.39
C GLY A 368 -8.04 -23.28 -13.43
N MET A 369 -7.76 -24.55 -13.15
CA MET A 369 -6.95 -25.42 -14.03
C MET A 369 -7.58 -25.64 -15.42
N SER A 370 -8.88 -25.45 -15.56
CA SER A 370 -9.63 -25.55 -16.83
C SER A 370 -9.82 -24.22 -17.52
N ASP A 371 -9.38 -23.11 -16.89
CA ASP A 371 -9.54 -21.76 -17.41
C ASP A 371 -8.30 -21.32 -18.20
N TYR A 372 -8.51 -20.43 -19.19
CA TYR A 372 -7.45 -19.97 -20.08
C TYR A 372 -7.61 -18.50 -20.46
N GLY A 373 -6.51 -17.87 -20.83
CA GLY A 373 -6.51 -16.48 -21.26
C GLY A 373 -5.20 -16.04 -21.89
N VAL A 374 -5.22 -14.82 -22.41
CA VAL A 374 -4.09 -14.17 -23.06
C VAL A 374 -3.71 -12.90 -22.30
N VAL A 375 -2.43 -12.71 -22.05
CA VAL A 375 -1.91 -11.52 -21.37
C VAL A 375 -0.81 -10.89 -22.25
N LEU A 376 -1.03 -9.66 -22.67
CA LEU A 376 -0.03 -8.86 -23.37
C LEU A 376 0.67 -7.97 -22.34
N LEU A 377 1.99 -8.01 -22.34
CA LEU A 377 2.83 -7.29 -21.36
C LEU A 377 3.53 -6.14 -22.07
N THR A 378 3.30 -4.91 -21.60
CA THR A 378 3.95 -3.70 -22.13
C THR A 378 4.46 -2.80 -21.00
N GLY A 379 5.12 -1.70 -21.36
CA GLY A 379 5.72 -0.79 -20.40
C GLY A 379 7.12 -1.22 -19.97
N SER A 380 8.10 -0.37 -20.21
CA SER A 380 9.54 -0.67 -20.03
C SER A 380 9.87 -1.14 -18.60
N ARG A 381 9.26 -0.53 -17.57
CA ARG A 381 9.49 -0.92 -16.17
C ARG A 381 8.98 -2.33 -15.87
N LEU A 382 7.79 -2.70 -16.37
CA LEU A 382 7.24 -4.05 -16.19
C LEU A 382 8.10 -5.09 -16.91
N LEU A 383 8.49 -4.81 -18.15
CA LEU A 383 9.31 -5.72 -18.93
C LEU A 383 10.68 -5.94 -18.28
N ASN A 384 11.35 -4.88 -17.83
CA ASN A 384 12.61 -4.99 -17.12
C ASN A 384 12.48 -5.81 -15.83
N TRP A 385 11.39 -5.62 -15.09
CA TRP A 385 11.11 -6.36 -13.86
C TRP A 385 10.88 -7.85 -14.14
N ILE A 386 10.06 -8.20 -15.13
CA ILE A 386 9.76 -9.60 -15.51
C ILE A 386 11.00 -10.32 -16.08
N LEU A 387 11.83 -9.62 -16.83
CA LEU A 387 13.00 -10.20 -17.49
C LEU A 387 14.20 -10.36 -16.55
N SER A 388 14.21 -9.68 -15.41
CA SER A 388 15.27 -9.84 -14.40
C SER A 388 15.17 -11.20 -13.71
N PRO A 389 16.24 -11.99 -13.63
CA PRO A 389 16.22 -13.31 -12.98
C PRO A 389 15.82 -13.26 -11.50
N SER A 390 16.25 -12.22 -10.78
CA SER A 390 15.98 -12.05 -9.35
C SER A 390 14.49 -11.81 -9.06
N THR A 391 13.83 -10.96 -9.84
CA THR A 391 12.40 -10.69 -9.67
C THR A 391 11.52 -11.81 -10.22
N ARG A 392 11.99 -12.46 -11.30
CA ARG A 392 11.30 -13.64 -11.86
C ARG A 392 11.24 -14.80 -10.88
N ALA A 393 12.27 -14.99 -10.05
CA ALA A 393 12.31 -16.02 -9.00
C ALA A 393 11.26 -15.80 -7.89
N LEU A 394 10.66 -14.61 -7.79
CA LEU A 394 9.56 -14.31 -6.87
C LEU A 394 8.20 -14.83 -7.37
N LEU A 395 8.11 -15.17 -8.65
CA LEU A 395 6.87 -15.68 -9.25
C LEU A 395 6.76 -17.21 -9.12
N PRO A 396 5.55 -17.76 -8.98
CA PRO A 396 5.33 -19.21 -9.00
C PRO A 396 5.91 -19.88 -10.25
N GLY A 397 6.39 -21.11 -10.11
CA GLY A 397 7.07 -21.84 -11.18
C GLY A 397 6.24 -21.94 -12.47
N LEU A 398 4.90 -22.10 -12.38
CA LEU A 398 4.05 -22.11 -13.58
C LEU A 398 4.09 -20.77 -14.32
N VAL A 399 4.00 -19.65 -13.59
CA VAL A 399 4.04 -18.31 -14.20
C VAL A 399 5.40 -18.05 -14.85
N GLN A 400 6.50 -18.47 -14.22
CA GLN A 400 7.84 -18.40 -14.83
C GLN A 400 7.91 -19.16 -16.15
N ARG A 401 7.31 -20.35 -16.21
CA ARG A 401 7.26 -21.20 -17.42
C ARG A 401 6.41 -20.55 -18.50
N GLN A 402 5.23 -20.00 -18.13
CA GLN A 402 4.35 -19.29 -19.07
C GLN A 402 5.04 -18.06 -19.68
N LEU A 403 5.75 -17.28 -18.88
CA LEU A 403 6.57 -16.16 -19.37
C LEU A 403 7.64 -16.60 -20.36
N THR A 404 8.39 -17.65 -20.00
CA THR A 404 9.45 -18.20 -20.88
C THR A 404 8.87 -18.78 -22.19
N LEU A 405 7.74 -19.46 -22.10
CA LEU A 405 7.03 -19.95 -23.30
C LEU A 405 6.63 -18.79 -24.21
N GLY A 406 6.04 -17.72 -23.64
CA GLY A 406 5.65 -16.52 -24.37
C GLY A 406 6.84 -15.83 -25.06
N GLU A 407 7.99 -15.70 -24.38
CA GLU A 407 9.22 -15.17 -24.99
C GLU A 407 9.68 -16.01 -26.20
N ARG A 408 9.62 -17.35 -26.07
CA ARG A 408 9.98 -18.26 -27.16
C ARG A 408 9.02 -18.15 -28.35
N LEU A 409 7.70 -18.14 -28.09
CA LEU A 409 6.67 -18.04 -29.12
C LEU A 409 6.73 -16.70 -29.83
N GLY A 410 6.91 -15.59 -29.10
CA GLY A 410 7.05 -14.26 -29.69
C GLY A 410 8.33 -14.05 -30.52
N ALA A 411 9.34 -14.93 -30.36
CA ALA A 411 10.55 -14.92 -31.18
C ALA A 411 10.41 -15.72 -32.49
N LEU A 412 9.34 -16.50 -32.65
CA LEU A 412 9.07 -17.23 -33.90
C LEU A 412 8.67 -16.26 -35.01
N LYS A 413 9.29 -16.39 -36.18
CA LYS A 413 8.99 -15.54 -37.34
C LYS A 413 7.80 -16.03 -38.18
N ASP A 414 7.41 -17.28 -37.97
CA ASP A 414 6.38 -17.95 -38.76
C ASP A 414 4.95 -17.68 -38.27
N PHE A 415 4.81 -17.04 -37.10
CA PHE A 415 3.52 -16.74 -36.47
C PHE A 415 3.43 -15.29 -36.06
N THR A 416 2.29 -14.68 -36.30
CA THR A 416 1.96 -13.36 -35.79
C THR A 416 1.36 -13.48 -34.38
N SER A 417 1.44 -12.40 -33.58
CA SER A 417 0.80 -12.36 -32.27
C SER A 417 -0.71 -12.65 -32.33
N LYS A 418 -1.40 -12.21 -33.39
CA LYS A 418 -2.83 -12.48 -33.62
C LYS A 418 -3.12 -13.97 -33.82
N GLU A 419 -2.33 -14.66 -34.65
CA GLU A 419 -2.48 -16.11 -34.86
C GLU A 419 -2.26 -16.93 -33.58
N LEU A 420 -1.27 -16.53 -32.77
CA LEU A 420 -1.03 -17.16 -31.47
C LEU A 420 -2.23 -16.93 -30.51
N ILE A 421 -2.78 -15.72 -30.46
CA ILE A 421 -3.96 -15.39 -29.67
C ILE A 421 -5.17 -16.22 -30.13
N GLU A 422 -5.46 -16.25 -31.42
CA GLU A 422 -6.57 -17.03 -31.96
C GLU A 422 -6.44 -18.52 -31.66
N SER A 423 -5.23 -19.06 -31.77
CA SER A 423 -4.96 -20.47 -31.46
C SER A 423 -5.20 -20.79 -29.98
N CYS A 424 -4.77 -19.90 -29.08
CA CYS A 424 -5.02 -20.01 -27.65
C CYS A 424 -6.51 -19.87 -27.32
N LEU A 425 -7.19 -18.84 -27.83
CA LEU A 425 -8.60 -18.58 -27.55
C LEU A 425 -9.53 -19.67 -28.10
N ARG A 426 -9.18 -20.28 -29.21
CA ARG A 426 -9.91 -21.41 -29.79
C ARG A 426 -9.52 -22.77 -29.21
N GLN A 427 -8.54 -22.82 -28.30
CA GLN A 427 -8.05 -24.05 -27.68
C GLN A 427 -7.75 -25.15 -28.72
N THR A 428 -7.01 -24.75 -29.79
CA THR A 428 -6.69 -25.70 -30.86
C THR A 428 -5.82 -26.85 -30.36
N PRO A 429 -5.92 -28.07 -30.93
CA PRO A 429 -5.06 -29.20 -30.52
C PRO A 429 -3.57 -28.87 -30.62
N GLN A 430 -3.18 -28.11 -31.64
CA GLN A 430 -1.79 -27.65 -31.82
C GLN A 430 -1.35 -26.73 -30.68
N TRP A 431 -2.21 -25.80 -30.26
CA TRP A 431 -1.96 -24.95 -29.11
C TRP A 431 -1.76 -25.77 -27.83
N SER A 432 -2.69 -26.68 -27.57
CA SER A 432 -2.63 -27.52 -26.36
C SER A 432 -1.32 -28.33 -26.28
N ASP A 433 -0.88 -28.92 -27.40
CA ASP A 433 0.40 -29.67 -27.47
C ASP A 433 1.62 -28.74 -27.25
N VAL A 434 1.66 -27.58 -27.88
CA VAL A 434 2.72 -26.57 -27.73
C VAL A 434 2.78 -26.08 -26.27
N TYR A 435 1.63 -25.76 -25.69
CA TYR A 435 1.57 -25.30 -24.30
C TYR A 435 2.04 -26.36 -23.33
N GLN A 436 1.48 -27.57 -23.40
CA GLN A 436 1.82 -28.67 -22.48
C GLN A 436 3.32 -29.07 -22.56
N ARG A 437 3.87 -29.08 -23.76
CA ARG A 437 5.30 -29.35 -23.99
C ARG A 437 6.16 -28.21 -23.44
N GLY A 438 5.83 -26.95 -23.76
CA GLY A 438 6.55 -25.79 -23.32
C GLY A 438 6.59 -25.65 -21.80
N ILE A 439 5.45 -25.93 -21.12
CA ILE A 439 5.38 -25.91 -19.65
C ILE A 439 6.24 -27.01 -19.04
N ARG A 440 6.25 -28.22 -19.60
CA ARG A 440 7.08 -29.34 -19.06
C ARG A 440 8.58 -29.12 -19.23
N GLU A 441 8.99 -28.59 -20.34
CA GLU A 441 10.42 -28.46 -20.72
C GLU A 441 11.09 -27.20 -20.16
N THR A 442 10.34 -26.25 -19.62
CA THR A 442 10.91 -25.00 -19.10
C THR A 442 11.35 -25.13 -17.65
N PRO A 443 12.63 -24.90 -17.32
CA PRO A 443 13.11 -24.88 -15.95
C PRO A 443 12.54 -23.67 -15.19
N VAL A 444 12.54 -23.78 -13.87
CA VAL A 444 12.17 -22.69 -12.94
C VAL A 444 13.36 -22.29 -12.07
N THR A 445 13.39 -21.06 -11.66
CA THR A 445 14.33 -20.56 -10.66
C THR A 445 13.60 -20.46 -9.33
N GLU A 446 14.10 -21.13 -8.32
CA GLU A 446 13.53 -21.09 -6.97
C GLU A 446 14.46 -20.29 -6.04
N ARG A 447 13.86 -19.55 -5.11
CA ARG A 447 14.61 -18.94 -4.02
C ARG A 447 15.09 -20.04 -3.07
N THR A 448 16.30 -19.94 -2.61
CA THR A 448 16.83 -20.94 -1.65
C THR A 448 16.26 -20.69 -0.26
N PRO A 449 16.03 -21.73 0.56
CA PRO A 449 15.58 -21.57 1.95
C PRO A 449 16.42 -20.58 2.76
N PRO A 450 17.77 -20.58 2.72
CA PRO A 450 18.58 -19.59 3.44
C PRO A 450 18.36 -18.14 3.01
N GLN A 451 17.96 -17.88 1.74
CA GLN A 451 17.59 -16.53 1.29
C GLN A 451 16.28 -16.09 1.94
N VAL A 452 15.27 -16.97 1.95
CA VAL A 452 13.96 -16.69 2.57
C VAL A 452 14.14 -16.47 4.07
N ASP A 453 14.90 -17.32 4.76
CA ASP A 453 15.14 -17.19 6.20
C ASP A 453 15.83 -15.86 6.55
N ARG A 454 16.80 -15.42 5.73
CA ARG A 454 17.46 -14.11 5.90
C ARG A 454 16.48 -12.95 5.67
N GLU A 455 15.69 -12.98 4.62
CA GLU A 455 14.69 -11.96 4.33
C GLU A 455 13.69 -11.81 5.47
N MET A 456 13.23 -12.94 6.03
CA MET A 456 12.33 -12.95 7.18
C MET A 456 12.99 -12.42 8.45
N ALA A 457 14.25 -12.74 8.72
CA ALA A 457 14.99 -12.23 9.88
C ALA A 457 15.18 -10.70 9.80
N LEU A 458 15.51 -10.17 8.61
CA LEU A 458 15.60 -8.74 8.37
C LEU A 458 14.27 -8.04 8.58
N ALA A 459 13.17 -8.62 8.10
CA ALA A 459 11.82 -8.06 8.28
C ALA A 459 11.38 -8.05 9.75
N LEU A 460 11.73 -9.08 10.52
CA LEU A 460 11.47 -9.13 11.96
C LEU A 460 12.23 -8.03 12.71
N ALA A 461 13.51 -7.82 12.40
CA ALA A 461 14.32 -6.77 13.00
C ALA A 461 13.78 -5.37 12.64
N GLU A 462 13.41 -5.15 11.37
CA GLU A 462 12.78 -3.91 10.88
C GLU A 462 11.45 -3.66 11.60
N ARG A 463 10.60 -4.68 11.74
CA ARG A 463 9.33 -4.60 12.47
C ARG A 463 9.55 -4.26 13.94
N GLN A 464 10.47 -4.94 14.61
CA GLN A 464 10.79 -4.70 16.01
C GLN A 464 11.32 -3.28 16.23
N ALA A 465 12.15 -2.77 15.33
CA ALA A 465 12.66 -1.40 15.40
C ALA A 465 11.52 -0.38 15.20
N ALA A 466 10.66 -0.57 14.21
CA ALA A 466 9.53 0.31 13.96
C ALA A 466 8.56 0.38 15.15
N ASP A 467 8.20 -0.77 15.73
CA ASP A 467 7.35 -0.83 16.92
C ASP A 467 8.01 -0.15 18.13
N SER A 468 9.31 -0.42 18.34
CA SER A 468 10.07 0.21 19.44
C SER A 468 10.13 1.73 19.29
N TYR A 469 10.40 2.25 18.08
CA TYR A 469 10.38 3.69 17.81
C TYR A 469 8.98 4.27 18.01
N TRP A 470 7.96 3.59 17.57
CA TRP A 470 6.58 4.04 17.76
C TRP A 470 6.18 4.11 19.23
N GLU A 471 6.71 3.24 20.07
CA GLU A 471 6.52 3.24 21.53
C GLU A 471 7.44 4.23 22.26
N GLY A 472 8.48 4.74 21.60
CA GLY A 472 9.48 5.66 22.16
C GLY A 472 10.70 4.97 22.77
N ASN A 473 10.86 3.67 22.52
CA ASN A 473 12.03 2.90 22.97
C ASN A 473 13.09 2.89 21.85
N TYR A 474 13.76 4.03 21.65
CA TYR A 474 14.71 4.22 20.56
C TYR A 474 15.97 3.37 20.71
N GLU A 475 16.45 3.13 21.95
CA GLU A 475 17.61 2.27 22.21
C GLU A 475 17.38 0.84 21.67
N LYS A 476 16.23 0.26 21.99
CA LYS A 476 15.85 -1.07 21.50
C LYS A 476 15.74 -1.11 19.98
N GLY A 477 15.18 -0.06 19.37
CA GLY A 477 15.06 0.04 17.91
C GLY A 477 16.42 0.11 17.22
N VAL A 478 17.34 0.94 17.73
CA VAL A 478 18.73 1.02 17.25
C VAL A 478 19.43 -0.34 17.38
N GLN A 479 19.30 -0.99 18.53
CA GLN A 479 19.89 -2.31 18.77
C GLN A 479 19.38 -3.35 17.77
N SER A 480 18.07 -3.42 17.55
CA SER A 480 17.45 -4.40 16.65
C SER A 480 18.00 -4.29 15.22
N LEU A 481 18.15 -3.07 14.69
CA LEU A 481 18.69 -2.85 13.34
C LEU A 481 20.20 -3.05 13.27
N SER A 482 20.94 -2.63 14.31
CA SER A 482 22.39 -2.75 14.35
C SER A 482 22.85 -4.22 14.34
N GLN A 483 22.09 -5.12 14.97
CA GLN A 483 22.38 -6.56 15.00
C GLN A 483 22.32 -7.23 13.61
N VAL A 484 21.54 -6.69 12.70
CA VAL A 484 21.34 -7.26 11.35
C VAL A 484 21.86 -6.36 10.23
N LEU A 485 22.59 -5.30 10.56
CA LEU A 485 23.03 -4.30 9.59
C LEU A 485 23.95 -4.88 8.52
N GLU A 486 24.88 -5.75 8.90
CA GLU A 486 25.80 -6.43 7.96
C GLU A 486 25.01 -7.35 7.02
N ASP A 487 24.06 -8.09 7.53
CA ASP A 487 23.16 -8.95 6.72
C ASP A 487 22.30 -8.12 5.77
N ALA A 488 21.85 -6.95 6.20
CA ALA A 488 21.08 -6.03 5.36
C ALA A 488 21.96 -5.51 4.19
N PHE A 489 23.20 -5.12 4.44
CA PHE A 489 24.15 -4.72 3.39
C PHE A 489 24.53 -5.89 2.47
N ALA A 490 24.67 -7.10 3.01
CA ALA A 490 24.96 -8.29 2.22
C ALA A 490 23.76 -8.73 1.34
N ALA A 491 22.56 -8.50 1.82
CA ALA A 491 21.36 -8.76 1.03
C ALA A 491 21.18 -7.70 -0.07
N GLU A 492 21.24 -6.43 0.29
CA GLU A 492 21.08 -5.30 -0.62
C GLU A 492 21.68 -4.01 -0.03
N ARG A 493 22.58 -3.36 -0.78
CA ARG A 493 23.26 -2.12 -0.29
C ARG A 493 22.29 -1.02 0.12
N SER A 494 21.21 -0.85 -0.61
CA SER A 494 20.17 0.15 -0.33
C SER A 494 19.35 -0.18 0.92
N LEU A 495 19.14 -1.44 1.24
CA LEU A 495 18.52 -1.87 2.49
C LEU A 495 19.42 -1.52 3.69
N GLY A 496 20.72 -1.81 3.59
CA GLY A 496 21.67 -1.41 4.61
C GLY A 496 21.69 0.10 4.82
N ALA A 497 21.67 0.90 3.73
CA ALA A 497 21.58 2.35 3.81
C ALA A 497 20.28 2.83 4.47
N TRP A 498 19.15 2.19 4.17
CA TRP A 498 17.88 2.48 4.82
C TRP A 498 17.91 2.18 6.32
N PHE A 499 18.52 1.07 6.74
CA PHE A 499 18.70 0.75 8.15
C PHE A 499 19.64 1.75 8.86
N LEU A 500 20.72 2.17 8.20
CA LEU A 500 21.57 3.24 8.72
C LEU A 500 20.80 4.55 8.96
N HIS A 501 19.88 4.89 8.05
CA HIS A 501 19.05 6.09 8.20
C HIS A 501 18.11 5.99 9.42
N TRP A 502 17.54 4.83 9.71
CA TRP A 502 16.74 4.61 10.92
C TRP A 502 17.58 4.62 12.18
N ILE A 503 18.75 3.98 12.17
CA ILE A 503 19.71 3.98 13.28
C ILE A 503 20.13 5.42 13.60
N ALA A 504 20.42 6.22 12.56
CA ALA A 504 20.75 7.64 12.72
C ALA A 504 19.63 8.43 13.39
N PHE A 505 18.38 8.20 12.98
CA PHE A 505 17.21 8.81 13.61
C PHE A 505 17.09 8.41 15.09
N GLY A 506 17.29 7.13 15.41
CA GLY A 506 17.30 6.66 16.79
C GLY A 506 18.34 7.38 17.66
N TYR A 507 19.60 7.47 17.19
CA TYR A 507 20.66 8.22 17.89
C TYR A 507 20.36 9.70 18.04
N GLN A 508 19.76 10.32 17.03
CA GLN A 508 19.37 11.73 17.10
C GLN A 508 18.36 11.97 18.23
N VAL A 509 17.34 11.13 18.35
CA VAL A 509 16.32 11.27 19.41
C VAL A 509 16.91 10.96 20.80
N LEU A 510 17.87 10.05 20.87
CA LEU A 510 18.62 9.76 22.11
C LEU A 510 19.62 10.86 22.50
N GLY A 511 19.85 11.87 21.64
CA GLY A 511 20.77 12.98 21.89
C GLY A 511 22.22 12.72 21.47
N ASP A 512 22.55 11.55 20.90
CA ASP A 512 23.88 11.27 20.36
C ASP A 512 24.00 11.81 18.93
N MET A 513 24.25 13.12 18.83
CA MET A 513 24.32 13.82 17.55
C MET A 513 25.53 13.45 16.71
N GLU A 514 26.64 12.99 17.32
CA GLU A 514 27.81 12.53 16.58
C GLU A 514 27.53 11.21 15.85
N ALA A 515 27.00 10.24 16.57
CA ALA A 515 26.58 8.97 15.98
C ALA A 515 25.48 9.20 14.92
N ALA A 516 24.51 10.03 15.21
CA ALA A 516 23.44 10.37 14.27
C ALA A 516 23.99 10.94 12.96
N LYS A 517 24.84 11.97 13.03
CA LYS A 517 25.47 12.61 11.86
C LYS A 517 26.29 11.62 11.03
N LYS A 518 27.09 10.79 11.71
CA LYS A 518 27.87 9.75 11.04
C LYS A 518 26.98 8.82 10.23
N HIS A 519 25.96 8.22 10.85
CA HIS A 519 25.10 7.24 10.19
C HIS A 519 24.23 7.86 9.09
N TYR A 520 23.73 9.11 9.24
CA TYR A 520 23.06 9.80 8.14
C TYR A 520 23.96 10.03 6.94
N ASN A 521 25.21 10.45 7.17
CA ASN A 521 26.17 10.65 6.10
C ASN A 521 26.59 9.34 5.44
N ASP A 522 26.76 8.27 6.20
CA ASP A 522 27.05 6.93 5.69
C ASP A 522 25.89 6.41 4.83
N ALA A 523 24.63 6.61 5.28
CA ALA A 523 23.44 6.28 4.50
C ALA A 523 23.38 7.06 3.18
N ALA A 524 23.61 8.38 3.25
CA ALA A 524 23.60 9.27 2.09
C ALA A 524 24.74 8.99 1.10
N ALA A 525 25.91 8.51 1.58
CA ALA A 525 27.01 8.09 0.72
C ALA A 525 26.65 6.86 -0.13
N VAL A 526 25.75 6.00 0.35
CA VAL A 526 25.23 4.86 -0.41
C VAL A 526 24.08 5.28 -1.30
N LYS A 527 23.12 6.05 -0.76
CA LYS A 527 21.91 6.54 -1.44
C LYS A 527 21.67 8.01 -1.09
N ARG A 528 22.05 8.90 -2.01
CA ARG A 528 21.97 10.37 -1.84
C ARG A 528 20.58 10.86 -1.44
N GLU A 529 19.54 10.17 -1.87
CA GLU A 529 18.14 10.51 -1.65
C GLU A 529 17.70 10.37 -0.19
N LEU A 530 18.44 9.62 0.63
CA LEU A 530 18.21 9.52 2.08
C LEU A 530 18.59 10.81 2.82
N GLY A 531 19.40 11.66 2.18
CA GLY A 531 19.78 12.97 2.70
C GLY A 531 20.93 12.92 3.70
N ARG A 532 21.78 13.96 3.64
CA ARG A 532 22.90 14.19 4.56
C ARG A 532 22.63 15.42 5.42
N ILE A 533 23.16 15.45 6.63
CA ILE A 533 23.13 16.65 7.46
C ILE A 533 24.08 17.69 6.85
N PRO A 534 23.60 18.92 6.51
CA PRO A 534 24.45 19.98 5.98
C PRO A 534 25.54 20.37 6.97
N GLU A 535 26.72 20.73 6.47
CA GLU A 535 27.89 21.12 7.32
C GLU A 535 27.63 22.37 8.16
N TYR A 536 26.71 23.25 7.74
CA TYR A 536 26.42 24.54 8.38
C TYR A 536 25.31 24.52 9.43
N SER A 537 24.69 23.36 9.69
CA SER A 537 23.69 23.24 10.74
C SER A 537 24.36 23.16 12.11
N SER A 538 24.45 24.32 12.80
CA SER A 538 24.95 24.38 14.18
C SER A 538 24.07 23.54 15.12
N PRO A 539 24.65 22.70 16.01
CA PRO A 539 23.90 21.87 16.95
C PRO A 539 23.07 22.63 17.99
N GLN A 540 23.28 23.94 18.15
CA GLN A 540 22.80 24.73 19.28
C GLN A 540 21.28 25.02 19.31
N ALA A 541 20.54 24.81 18.22
CA ALA A 541 19.10 25.10 18.20
C ALA A 541 18.21 23.93 18.63
N SER A 542 18.72 22.68 18.64
CA SER A 542 17.94 21.47 18.97
C SER A 542 17.95 21.15 20.47
N ASP A 543 19.01 21.48 21.22
CA ASP A 543 19.15 21.11 22.63
C ASP A 543 18.19 21.88 23.56
N GLN A 544 17.81 23.11 23.23
CA GLN A 544 16.89 23.88 24.08
C GLN A 544 15.42 23.48 23.89
N ARG A 545 15.03 22.86 22.77
CA ARG A 545 13.63 22.51 22.50
C ARG A 545 13.28 21.09 22.94
N ALA A 546 14.21 20.15 22.87
CA ALA A 546 13.98 18.78 23.38
C ALA A 546 13.81 18.78 24.91
N SER A 547 14.56 19.63 25.65
CA SER A 547 14.40 19.76 27.10
C SER A 547 13.14 20.53 27.52
N SER A 548 12.64 21.47 26.69
CA SER A 548 11.42 22.24 27.01
C SER A 548 10.12 21.46 26.71
N SER A 549 10.11 20.57 25.71
CA SER A 549 8.94 19.73 25.42
C SER A 549 8.75 18.62 26.45
N GLN A 550 9.83 18.03 26.96
CA GLN A 550 9.75 17.07 28.07
C GLN A 550 9.31 17.72 29.40
N SER A 551 9.74 18.95 29.67
CA SER A 551 9.34 19.69 30.88
C SER A 551 7.88 20.15 30.83
N SER A 552 7.36 20.49 29.66
CA SER A 552 5.97 20.95 29.48
C SER A 552 4.96 19.80 29.57
N ILE A 553 5.32 18.59 29.09
CA ILE A 553 4.47 17.40 29.18
C ILE A 553 4.40 16.88 30.63
N MET A 554 5.50 16.95 31.40
CA MET A 554 5.50 16.54 32.81
C MET A 554 4.81 17.53 33.72
N ALA A 555 4.79 18.83 33.42
CA ALA A 555 4.10 19.85 34.23
C ALA A 555 2.57 19.78 34.10
N GLY A 556 2.04 19.32 32.94
CA GLY A 556 0.60 19.15 32.73
C GLY A 556 -0.03 17.96 33.43
N LEU A 557 0.76 16.95 33.82
CA LEU A 557 0.28 15.70 34.42
C LEU A 557 0.20 15.73 35.99
N LEU A 558 0.68 16.79 36.63
CA LEU A 558 0.74 16.88 38.09
C LEU A 558 -0.29 17.83 38.74
N GLN A 559 -1.20 18.44 37.97
CA GLN A 559 -2.28 19.22 38.58
C GLN A 559 -3.50 18.36 38.87
N LYS A 560 -3.57 17.83 40.10
CA LYS A 560 -4.80 17.28 40.71
C LYS A 560 -5.80 18.39 40.96
N PRO A 561 -7.10 18.20 40.73
CA PRO A 561 -8.11 19.18 41.10
C PRO A 561 -8.22 19.25 42.63
N ARG A 562 -8.05 20.45 43.19
CA ARG A 562 -8.38 20.74 44.60
C ARG A 562 -9.89 20.84 44.77
N ASN A 563 -10.45 19.94 45.56
CA ASN A 563 -11.78 20.07 46.12
C ASN A 563 -11.86 21.34 47.00
N SER A 564 -12.80 22.22 46.71
CA SER A 564 -13.33 23.15 47.73
C SER A 564 -14.85 22.95 47.81
N LYS A 565 -15.26 22.36 48.95
CA LYS A 565 -16.60 22.54 49.51
C LYS A 565 -16.64 23.96 50.09
N ASP A 566 -17.72 24.70 49.78
CA ASP A 566 -18.54 25.45 50.72
C ASP A 566 -19.63 26.21 49.94
N SER A 567 -20.88 25.91 50.31
CA SER A 567 -22.09 26.69 50.09
C SER A 567 -22.29 27.61 51.33
N PRO A 568 -23.21 28.61 51.39
CA PRO A 568 -24.54 28.67 50.79
C PRO A 568 -25.07 30.11 50.43
N GLY A 569 -26.20 30.17 49.72
CA GLY A 569 -27.16 31.21 50.03
C GLY A 569 -27.84 31.96 48.89
N SER A 570 -29.16 31.73 48.77
CA SER A 570 -30.25 32.61 48.35
C SER A 570 -30.29 33.09 46.88
N GLY A 571 -31.15 32.64 46.02
CA GLY A 571 -32.59 33.00 46.01
C GLY A 571 -32.89 34.10 44.98
N LYS A 572 -33.52 33.70 43.84
CA LYS A 572 -34.73 34.34 43.29
C LYS A 572 -35.11 33.75 41.91
N ARG A 573 -36.36 33.34 41.86
CA ARG A 573 -37.10 32.94 40.68
C ARG A 573 -37.27 34.11 39.69
N CYS A 574 -37.28 33.89 38.43
CA CYS A 574 -38.28 34.47 37.53
C CYS A 574 -38.49 33.62 36.25
N ASN A 575 -39.74 33.34 35.98
CA ASN A 575 -40.35 32.73 34.80
C ASN A 575 -40.14 33.59 33.54
N THR A 576 -40.08 33.00 32.36
CA THR A 576 -41.15 33.07 31.33
C THR A 576 -40.65 32.51 29.99
N ALA A 577 -41.30 31.51 29.51
CA ALA A 577 -42.13 31.41 28.29
C ALA A 577 -41.44 31.35 26.91
N SER A 578 -41.53 30.19 26.33
CA SER A 578 -41.99 29.83 24.98
C SER A 578 -41.59 30.67 23.76
N ARG A 579 -41.01 30.00 22.77
CA ARG A 579 -41.55 29.95 21.40
C ARG A 579 -40.87 28.87 20.52
N GLN A 580 -41.69 27.93 20.12
CA GLN A 580 -41.48 27.03 19.00
C GLN A 580 -41.29 27.80 17.70
N ARG A 581 -40.36 27.41 16.83
CA ARG A 581 -40.53 27.50 15.37
C ARG A 581 -40.01 26.21 14.73
N ARG A 582 -40.94 25.47 14.20
CA ARG A 582 -40.73 24.45 13.13
C ARG A 582 -40.36 25.21 11.85
N VAL A 583 -39.37 24.72 11.15
CA VAL A 583 -39.28 24.91 9.70
C VAL A 583 -38.99 23.53 9.10
N GLY A 584 -39.93 23.08 8.29
CA GLY A 584 -39.84 21.85 7.52
C GLY A 584 -39.01 22.06 6.25
N TRP A 585 -38.40 20.99 5.81
CA TRP A 585 -37.91 20.88 4.45
C TRP A 585 -38.61 19.69 3.76
N LYS A 586 -39.21 20.02 2.63
CA LYS A 586 -39.73 19.07 1.63
C LYS A 586 -38.68 18.87 0.55
N THR A 587 -38.72 17.66 0.00
CA THR A 587 -38.12 17.07 -1.20
C THR A 587 -36.66 16.72 -1.12
#